data_8c7ac2cfbc582ba7e5744800ebfb740e
#
_entry.id   8c7ac2cfbc582ba7e5744800ebfb740e
#
_cell.length_a   1.000
_cell.length_b   1.000
_cell.length_c   1.000
_cell.angle_alpha   90.00
_cell.angle_beta   90.00
_cell.angle_gamma   90.00
#
_symmetry.space_group_name_H-M   'P 1'
#
loop_
_entity.id
_entity.type
_entity.pdbx_description
1 polymer ?
#
loop_
_entity_poly.entity_id
_entity_poly.type
_entity_poly.pdbx_seq_one_letter_code
_entity_poly.pdbx_strand_id
1 'polypeptide(L)'
;MKTKTIIIFLLSLHSLLSSASEKRLKDYPVPRNINGCIELLDKTMSADEKELIRTLPEDSISEHEKFRNKDADFYETWLMTDSTSPLEKYFVKKEIYKYYQMYETILVSYHRYLNHQKINLKEQKEKYAERRKAATQQQNDIFAKYNKKEVYKSDTIDCVYIPMDLDDCCVQLDQLLSEEDKEFIKGLPKEDILKHLHFGLGMWIRNNWGLWGGSRLQKYLFDISDHPDGMSSIILEHYYDWLNKK
;
A
#
# COMPACT_ATOMS: atom_id res chain seq x y z
N MET A 1 9.47 -40.95 48.85
CA MET A 1 8.40 -40.00 48.57
C MET A 1 8.83 -38.56 48.88
N LYS A 2 9.78 -37.96 48.15
CA LYS A 2 10.20 -36.55 48.38
C LYS A 2 10.70 -35.82 47.12
N THR A 3 10.28 -36.22 45.91
CA THR A 3 10.81 -35.62 44.67
C THR A 3 9.74 -35.08 43.72
N LYS A 4 8.46 -35.00 44.10
CA LYS A 4 7.38 -34.51 43.22
C LYS A 4 6.87 -33.09 43.53
N THR A 5 7.33 -32.42 44.58
CA THR A 5 6.76 -31.13 45.02
C THR A 5 7.54 -29.91 44.51
N ILE A 6 8.73 -30.06 43.92
CA ILE A 6 9.58 -28.93 43.49
C ILE A 6 9.27 -28.49 42.04
N ILE A 7 8.72 -29.39 41.20
CA ILE A 7 8.46 -29.06 39.78
C ILE A 7 7.20 -28.17 39.60
N ILE A 8 6.24 -28.22 40.52
CA ILE A 8 5.00 -27.43 40.43
C ILE A 8 5.22 -25.96 40.80
N PHE A 9 6.23 -25.64 41.59
CA PHE A 9 6.51 -24.27 42.04
C PHE A 9 7.28 -23.45 40.99
N LEU A 10 8.02 -24.08 40.04
CA LEU A 10 8.74 -23.40 38.95
C LEU A 10 7.82 -23.06 37.80
N LEU A 11 6.74 -23.81 37.56
CA LEU A 11 5.77 -23.51 36.50
C LEU A 11 4.81 -22.38 36.87
N SER A 12 4.57 -22.14 38.15
CA SER A 12 3.72 -21.04 38.63
C SER A 12 4.45 -19.68 38.65
N LEU A 13 5.78 -19.67 38.71
CA LEU A 13 6.56 -18.43 38.68
C LEU A 13 6.73 -17.89 37.27
N HIS A 14 6.69 -18.74 36.21
CA HIS A 14 6.75 -18.31 34.82
C HIS A 14 5.43 -17.66 34.33
N SER A 15 4.30 -18.03 34.94
CA SER A 15 3.00 -17.42 34.57
C SER A 15 2.73 -16.07 35.25
N LEU A 16 3.48 -15.71 36.30
CA LEU A 16 3.35 -14.42 36.99
C LEU A 16 4.25 -13.32 36.45
N LEU A 17 5.23 -13.64 35.58
CA LEU A 17 6.10 -12.66 34.93
C LEU A 17 5.59 -12.21 33.55
N SER A 18 4.46 -12.74 33.07
CA SER A 18 3.91 -12.48 31.72
C SER A 18 2.78 -11.46 31.67
N SER A 19 2.50 -10.70 32.71
CA SER A 19 1.42 -9.69 32.67
C SER A 19 1.85 -8.25 32.95
N ALA A 20 3.09 -7.90 32.64
CA ALA A 20 3.38 -6.50 32.34
C ALA A 20 2.76 -6.24 30.96
N SER A 21 1.61 -5.55 30.92
CA SER A 21 0.97 -5.15 29.67
C SER A 21 2.03 -4.42 28.82
N GLU A 22 2.46 -5.01 27.70
CA GLU A 22 3.34 -4.35 26.76
C GLU A 22 2.67 -3.03 26.36
N LYS A 23 3.25 -1.91 26.78
CA LYS A 23 2.76 -0.60 26.40
C LYS A 23 2.81 -0.48 24.88
N ARG A 24 1.66 -0.23 24.28
CA ARG A 24 1.54 -0.03 22.83
C ARG A 24 2.04 1.36 22.44
N LEU A 25 2.40 1.57 21.18
CA LEU A 25 2.83 2.88 20.67
C LEU A 25 1.87 4.01 21.02
N LYS A 26 0.55 3.75 21.04
CA LYS A 26 -0.49 4.71 21.42
C LYS A 26 -0.44 5.20 22.88
N ASP A 27 0.27 4.48 23.74
CA ASP A 27 0.41 4.85 25.17
C ASP A 27 1.55 5.87 25.40
N TYR A 28 2.22 6.27 24.32
CA TYR A 28 3.31 7.25 24.34
C TYR A 28 2.93 8.52 23.57
N PRO A 29 3.47 9.68 23.96
CA PRO A 29 3.28 10.89 23.17
C PRO A 29 3.89 10.79 21.77
N VAL A 30 3.23 11.39 20.79
CA VAL A 30 3.72 11.44 19.40
C VAL A 30 5.12 12.09 19.36
N PRO A 31 6.13 11.44 18.76
CA PRO A 31 7.45 12.03 18.60
C PRO A 31 7.42 13.33 17.79
N ARG A 32 8.35 14.23 18.05
CA ARG A 32 8.43 15.52 17.35
C ARG A 32 9.44 15.56 16.20
N ASN A 33 10.29 14.56 16.14
CA ASN A 33 11.38 14.45 15.13
C ASN A 33 11.92 13.03 15.09
N ILE A 34 12.88 12.77 14.20
CA ILE A 34 13.45 11.44 13.98
C ILE A 34 14.16 10.87 15.23
N ASN A 35 14.80 11.70 16.03
CA ASN A 35 15.47 11.21 17.24
C ASN A 35 14.44 10.69 18.26
N GLY A 36 13.34 11.41 18.45
CA GLY A 36 12.24 10.94 19.30
C GLY A 36 11.61 9.64 18.80
N CYS A 37 11.53 9.45 17.47
CA CYS A 37 11.10 8.17 16.90
C CYS A 37 12.06 7.06 17.26
N ILE A 38 13.36 7.28 17.11
CA ILE A 38 14.40 6.30 17.43
C ILE A 38 14.36 5.91 18.91
N GLU A 39 14.32 6.89 19.81
CA GLU A 39 14.26 6.68 21.25
C GLU A 39 13.03 5.83 21.63
N LEU A 40 11.88 6.10 21.01
CA LEU A 40 10.66 5.38 21.29
C LEU A 40 10.69 3.95 20.72
N LEU A 41 11.19 3.77 19.50
CA LEU A 41 11.40 2.44 18.91
C LEU A 41 12.38 1.62 19.74
N ASP A 42 13.48 2.22 20.17
CA ASP A 42 14.48 1.53 21.00
C ASP A 42 13.91 1.08 22.36
N LYS A 43 12.94 1.83 22.87
CA LYS A 43 12.25 1.50 24.11
C LYS A 43 11.18 0.44 23.96
N THR A 44 10.50 0.39 22.80
CA THR A 44 9.27 -0.42 22.61
C THR A 44 9.47 -1.68 21.79
N MET A 45 10.50 -1.73 20.95
CA MET A 45 10.79 -2.92 20.15
C MET A 45 11.46 -4.02 20.97
N SER A 46 11.04 -5.24 20.74
CA SER A 46 11.67 -6.44 21.33
C SER A 46 13.09 -6.64 20.81
N ALA A 47 13.88 -7.45 21.52
CA ALA A 47 15.24 -7.79 21.10
C ALA A 47 15.27 -8.43 19.69
N ASP A 48 14.31 -9.31 19.40
CA ASP A 48 14.20 -9.99 18.10
C ASP A 48 13.86 -9.02 16.96
N GLU A 49 13.00 -8.02 17.21
CA GLU A 49 12.67 -6.99 16.23
C GLU A 49 13.86 -6.08 15.95
N LYS A 50 14.59 -5.69 16.99
CA LYS A 50 15.83 -4.90 16.86
C LYS A 50 16.88 -5.64 16.04
N GLU A 51 17.09 -6.92 16.33
CA GLU A 51 18.03 -7.76 15.59
C GLU A 51 17.62 -7.93 14.14
N LEU A 52 16.33 -8.13 13.88
CA LEU A 52 15.79 -8.23 12.54
C LEU A 52 16.03 -6.92 11.75
N ILE A 53 15.67 -5.76 12.32
CA ILE A 53 15.94 -4.46 11.67
C ILE A 53 17.42 -4.27 11.44
N ARG A 54 18.27 -4.63 12.41
CA ARG A 54 19.72 -4.46 12.31
C ARG A 54 20.35 -5.24 11.17
N THR A 55 19.83 -6.43 10.86
CA THR A 55 20.40 -7.38 9.89
C THR A 55 19.80 -7.28 8.49
N LEU A 56 18.58 -6.75 8.34
CA LEU A 56 17.95 -6.58 7.04
C LEU A 56 18.65 -5.52 6.19
N PRO A 57 18.70 -5.67 4.85
CA PRO A 57 19.10 -4.58 3.96
C PRO A 57 18.18 -3.36 4.12
N GLU A 58 18.72 -2.15 4.16
CA GLU A 58 17.92 -0.91 4.31
C GLU A 58 16.70 -0.85 3.40
N ASP A 59 16.85 -1.28 2.14
CA ASP A 59 15.80 -1.20 1.11
C ASP A 59 14.67 -2.20 1.27
N SER A 60 14.82 -3.20 2.15
CA SER A 60 13.84 -4.26 2.37
C SER A 60 13.17 -4.21 3.74
N ILE A 61 13.56 -3.31 4.62
CA ILE A 61 13.04 -3.26 5.99
C ILE A 61 11.53 -2.98 6.00
N SER A 62 11.09 -1.95 5.29
CA SER A 62 9.66 -1.57 5.23
C SER A 62 8.79 -2.59 4.49
N GLU A 63 9.38 -3.35 3.56
CA GLU A 63 8.71 -4.40 2.80
C GLU A 63 8.58 -5.73 3.56
N HIS A 64 9.38 -5.92 4.62
CA HIS A 64 9.37 -7.15 5.40
C HIS A 64 8.00 -7.33 6.09
N GLU A 65 7.40 -8.51 6.01
CA GLU A 65 6.04 -8.83 6.48
C GLU A 65 5.76 -8.37 7.92
N LYS A 66 6.77 -8.48 8.80
CA LYS A 66 6.67 -8.09 10.21
C LYS A 66 6.50 -6.58 10.40
N PHE A 67 7.01 -5.76 9.49
CA PHE A 67 6.96 -4.30 9.55
C PHE A 67 5.90 -3.72 8.62
N ARG A 68 5.66 -4.30 7.46
CA ARG A 68 4.62 -3.87 6.52
C ARG A 68 3.23 -3.82 7.17
N ASN A 69 2.91 -4.78 8.04
CA ASN A 69 1.63 -4.80 8.76
C ASN A 69 1.57 -3.81 9.93
N LYS A 70 2.73 -3.31 10.41
CA LYS A 70 2.79 -2.27 11.45
C LYS A 70 2.68 -0.85 10.90
N ASP A 71 2.71 -0.68 9.59
CA ASP A 71 2.56 0.64 8.93
C ASP A 71 1.24 1.31 9.33
N ALA A 72 0.14 0.57 9.41
CA ALA A 72 -1.15 1.06 9.86
C ALA A 72 -1.11 1.60 11.30
N ASP A 73 -0.48 0.89 12.24
CA ASP A 73 -0.36 1.32 13.64
C ASP A 73 0.47 2.61 13.77
N PHE A 74 1.55 2.74 13.00
CA PHE A 74 2.36 3.96 12.95
C PHE A 74 1.59 5.13 12.35
N TYR A 75 0.89 4.87 11.24
CA TYR A 75 0.11 5.86 10.54
C TYR A 75 -1.00 6.41 11.43
N GLU A 76 -1.81 5.55 12.05
CA GLU A 76 -2.90 5.95 12.94
C GLU A 76 -2.40 6.63 14.22
N THR A 77 -1.29 6.13 14.78
CA THR A 77 -0.82 6.60 16.08
C THR A 77 0.03 7.87 15.99
N TRP A 78 0.84 8.02 14.93
CA TRP A 78 1.85 9.09 14.86
C TRP A 78 1.60 10.13 13.77
N LEU A 79 0.94 9.76 12.70
CA LEU A 79 0.80 10.61 11.52
C LEU A 79 -0.64 11.08 11.28
N MET A 80 -1.66 10.28 11.63
CA MET A 80 -3.07 10.65 11.46
C MET A 80 -3.74 11.30 12.66
N THR A 81 -3.03 11.59 13.74
CA THR A 81 -3.59 12.26 14.92
C THR A 81 -3.84 13.75 14.64
N ASP A 82 -4.89 14.08 13.91
CA ASP A 82 -5.27 15.44 13.45
C ASP A 82 -4.29 16.06 12.45
N SER A 83 -4.76 16.97 11.59
CA SER A 83 -3.98 17.73 10.60
C SER A 83 -2.82 18.58 11.20
N THR A 84 -2.39 18.28 12.42
CA THR A 84 -1.44 19.02 13.23
C THR A 84 -0.32 18.19 13.83
N SER A 85 -0.17 16.90 13.41
CA SER A 85 0.89 16.03 13.97
C SER A 85 2.27 16.75 13.95
N PRO A 86 2.95 16.88 15.10
CA PRO A 86 4.27 17.50 15.16
C PRO A 86 5.30 16.74 14.31
N LEU A 87 5.15 15.42 14.20
CA LEU A 87 6.01 14.55 13.41
C LEU A 87 5.80 14.75 11.90
N GLU A 88 4.55 14.84 11.46
CA GLU A 88 4.22 15.16 10.07
C GLU A 88 4.82 16.52 9.66
N LYS A 89 4.61 17.56 10.47
CA LYS A 89 5.20 18.89 10.24
C LYS A 89 6.73 18.84 10.16
N TYR A 90 7.37 17.99 10.96
CA TYR A 90 8.81 17.79 10.89
C TYR A 90 9.24 17.20 9.54
N PHE A 91 8.56 16.14 9.06
CA PHE A 91 8.87 15.52 7.78
C PHE A 91 8.56 16.43 6.58
N VAL A 92 7.45 17.16 6.62
CA VAL A 92 7.09 18.14 5.59
C VAL A 92 8.18 19.21 5.45
N LYS A 93 8.76 19.71 6.56
CA LYS A 93 9.92 20.63 6.53
C LYS A 93 11.19 19.98 5.94
N LYS A 94 11.26 18.66 5.92
CA LYS A 94 12.36 17.89 5.28
C LYS A 94 12.01 17.48 3.85
N GLU A 95 10.85 17.94 3.32
CA GLU A 95 10.36 17.63 1.99
C GLU A 95 10.08 16.14 1.76
N ILE A 96 9.67 15.44 2.81
CA ILE A 96 9.16 14.06 2.82
C ILE A 96 7.66 14.16 3.08
N TYR A 97 6.83 13.98 2.03
CA TYR A 97 5.40 14.30 2.08
C TYR A 97 4.49 13.08 2.15
N LYS A 98 4.95 11.92 1.70
CA LYS A 98 4.14 10.70 1.65
C LYS A 98 4.31 9.89 2.93
N TYR A 99 3.23 9.42 3.51
CA TYR A 99 3.25 8.68 4.78
C TYR A 99 4.13 7.43 4.72
N TYR A 100 4.07 6.65 3.64
CA TYR A 100 4.94 5.50 3.47
C TYR A 100 6.44 5.88 3.43
N GLN A 101 6.79 7.07 2.88
CA GLN A 101 8.16 7.59 2.90
C GLN A 101 8.58 8.01 4.31
N MET A 102 7.67 8.61 5.07
CA MET A 102 7.92 8.96 6.48
C MET A 102 8.19 7.69 7.29
N TYR A 103 7.35 6.67 7.12
CA TYR A 103 7.52 5.37 7.76
C TYR A 103 8.83 4.69 7.38
N GLU A 104 9.12 4.55 6.08
CA GLU A 104 10.40 4.01 5.60
C GLU A 104 11.59 4.79 6.17
N THR A 105 11.50 6.14 6.20
CA THR A 105 12.56 6.99 6.76
C THR A 105 12.78 6.71 8.25
N ILE A 106 11.72 6.49 9.02
CA ILE A 106 11.83 6.15 10.44
C ILE A 106 12.54 4.81 10.61
N LEU A 107 12.12 3.77 9.88
CA LEU A 107 12.74 2.44 9.98
C LEU A 107 14.20 2.43 9.54
N VAL A 108 14.53 3.09 8.42
CA VAL A 108 15.92 3.21 7.93
C VAL A 108 16.78 4.00 8.92
N SER A 109 16.24 5.07 9.51
CA SER A 109 16.96 5.82 10.53
C SER A 109 17.23 4.99 11.78
N TYR A 110 16.27 4.16 12.17
CA TYR A 110 16.45 3.25 13.30
C TYR A 110 17.43 2.12 12.98
N HIS A 111 17.38 1.54 11.79
CA HIS A 111 18.41 0.60 11.32
C HIS A 111 19.82 1.21 11.39
N ARG A 112 20.01 2.43 10.90
CA ARG A 112 21.29 3.12 10.96
C ARG A 112 21.74 3.39 12.40
N TYR A 113 20.82 3.75 13.29
CA TYR A 113 21.10 3.89 14.72
C TYR A 113 21.60 2.57 15.33
N LEU A 114 20.91 1.46 15.09
CA LEU A 114 21.32 0.13 15.58
C LEU A 114 22.67 -0.34 15.04
N ASN A 115 23.05 0.11 13.85
CA ASN A 115 24.33 -0.19 13.21
C ASN A 115 25.41 0.89 13.42
N HIS A 116 25.19 1.87 14.31
CA HIS A 116 26.09 2.98 14.58
C HIS A 116 26.48 3.80 13.32
N GLN A 117 25.57 3.89 12.36
CA GLN A 117 25.71 4.62 11.10
C GLN A 117 25.12 6.03 11.20
N LYS A 118 25.57 6.92 10.32
CA LYS A 118 25.06 8.30 10.26
C LYS A 118 23.63 8.34 9.69
N ILE A 119 22.71 8.95 10.44
CA ILE A 119 21.35 9.23 9.97
C ILE A 119 21.41 10.43 9.00
N ASN A 120 20.86 10.24 7.79
CA ASN A 120 20.88 11.24 6.73
C ASN A 120 19.55 11.32 5.98
N LEU A 121 18.64 12.19 6.44
CA LEU A 121 17.33 12.38 5.83
C LEU A 121 17.41 13.00 4.42
N LYS A 122 18.45 13.78 4.13
CA LYS A 122 18.66 14.35 2.80
C LYS A 122 18.90 13.24 1.77
N GLU A 123 19.73 12.26 2.10
CA GLU A 123 19.98 11.08 1.27
C GLU A 123 18.67 10.29 1.02
N GLN A 124 17.86 10.08 2.06
CA GLN A 124 16.56 9.39 1.90
C GLN A 124 15.62 10.18 0.95
N LYS A 125 15.54 11.49 1.09
CA LYS A 125 14.79 12.35 0.17
C LYS A 125 15.27 12.22 -1.27
N GLU A 126 16.59 12.26 -1.50
CA GLU A 126 17.20 12.12 -2.83
C GLU A 126 16.85 10.75 -3.44
N LYS A 127 16.94 9.67 -2.66
CA LYS A 127 16.52 8.32 -3.06
C LYS A 127 15.05 8.26 -3.48
N TYR A 128 14.15 8.91 -2.75
CA TYR A 128 12.73 8.98 -3.15
C TYR A 128 12.52 9.77 -4.43
N ALA A 129 13.27 10.85 -4.64
CA ALA A 129 13.22 11.62 -5.88
C ALA A 129 13.72 10.81 -7.07
N GLU A 130 14.80 10.04 -6.92
CA GLU A 130 15.32 9.13 -7.96
C GLU A 130 14.33 8.00 -8.27
N ARG A 131 13.77 7.33 -7.25
CA ARG A 131 12.73 6.29 -7.45
C ARG A 131 11.53 6.84 -8.23
N ARG A 132 11.06 8.05 -7.90
CA ARG A 132 9.96 8.71 -8.62
C ARG A 132 10.33 9.01 -10.07
N LYS A 133 11.53 9.56 -10.31
CA LYS A 133 12.02 9.83 -11.66
C LYS A 133 12.10 8.55 -12.50
N ALA A 134 12.63 7.47 -11.92
CA ALA A 134 12.72 6.16 -12.59
C ALA A 134 11.33 5.61 -12.93
N ALA A 135 10.38 5.66 -11.99
CA ALA A 135 9.00 5.23 -12.22
C ALA A 135 8.31 6.06 -13.32
N THR A 136 8.49 7.39 -13.32
CA THR A 136 7.96 8.28 -14.37
C THR A 136 8.58 7.96 -15.73
N GLN A 137 9.90 7.69 -15.78
CA GLN A 137 10.56 7.32 -17.03
C GLN A 137 10.05 5.98 -17.56
N GLN A 138 9.92 4.98 -16.69
CA GLN A 138 9.35 3.67 -17.06
C GLN A 138 7.93 3.81 -17.62
N GLN A 139 7.10 4.65 -16.99
CA GLN A 139 5.75 4.92 -17.47
C GLN A 139 5.76 5.61 -18.84
N ASN A 140 6.63 6.61 -19.03
CA ASN A 140 6.80 7.29 -20.33
C ASN A 140 7.29 6.35 -21.41
N ASP A 141 8.18 5.40 -21.09
CA ASP A 141 8.68 4.41 -22.05
C ASP A 141 7.56 3.44 -22.47
N ILE A 142 6.71 3.04 -21.52
CA ILE A 142 5.50 2.27 -21.80
C ILE A 142 4.57 3.06 -22.73
N PHE A 143 4.25 4.31 -22.39
CA PHE A 143 3.43 5.18 -23.24
C PHE A 143 4.04 5.36 -24.64
N ALA A 144 5.34 5.60 -24.74
CA ALA A 144 6.03 5.74 -26.03
C ALA A 144 5.97 4.46 -26.87
N LYS A 145 6.08 3.29 -26.25
CA LYS A 145 5.94 1.98 -26.92
C LYS A 145 4.54 1.80 -27.51
N TYR A 146 3.50 2.17 -26.77
CA TYR A 146 2.12 2.05 -27.22
C TYR A 146 1.74 3.14 -28.23
N ASN A 147 2.17 4.38 -28.06
CA ASN A 147 1.90 5.48 -28.99
C ASN A 147 2.53 5.27 -30.39
N LYS A 148 3.70 4.63 -30.48
CA LYS A 148 4.33 4.28 -31.79
C LYS A 148 3.49 3.34 -32.63
N LYS A 149 2.56 2.57 -32.04
CA LYS A 149 1.72 1.60 -32.75
C LYS A 149 0.32 2.13 -33.08
N GLU A 150 0.03 3.41 -32.82
CA GLU A 150 -1.34 3.96 -32.93
C GLU A 150 -2.39 3.07 -32.21
N VAL A 151 -2.04 2.57 -31.01
CA VAL A 151 -2.82 1.60 -30.22
C VAL A 151 -4.25 2.09 -29.99
N TYR A 152 -4.46 3.40 -29.92
CA TYR A 152 -5.79 4.00 -29.81
C TYR A 152 -6.70 3.77 -31.03
N LYS A 153 -6.15 3.32 -32.16
CA LYS A 153 -6.91 2.95 -33.37
C LYS A 153 -7.20 1.44 -33.42
N SER A 154 -6.52 0.65 -32.61
CA SER A 154 -6.71 -0.79 -32.60
C SER A 154 -7.94 -1.17 -31.79
N ASP A 155 -8.70 -2.13 -32.28
CA ASP A 155 -9.79 -2.78 -31.56
C ASP A 155 -9.31 -3.98 -30.71
N THR A 156 -8.02 -4.34 -30.83
CA THR A 156 -7.41 -5.43 -30.08
C THR A 156 -6.01 -5.07 -29.60
N ILE A 157 -5.62 -5.54 -28.42
CA ILE A 157 -4.25 -5.51 -27.87
C ILE A 157 -3.92 -6.90 -27.38
N ASP A 158 -2.82 -7.49 -27.86
CA ASP A 158 -2.38 -8.86 -27.50
C ASP A 158 -3.52 -9.91 -27.57
N CYS A 159 -4.32 -9.84 -28.64
CA CYS A 159 -5.49 -10.68 -28.91
C CYS A 159 -6.69 -10.44 -27.96
N VAL A 160 -6.66 -9.44 -27.11
CA VAL A 160 -7.79 -9.04 -26.27
C VAL A 160 -8.53 -7.89 -26.94
N TYR A 161 -9.84 -8.05 -27.13
CA TYR A 161 -10.69 -6.98 -27.65
C TYR A 161 -10.75 -5.82 -26.64
N ILE A 162 -10.61 -4.60 -27.14
CA ILE A 162 -10.66 -3.38 -26.35
C ILE A 162 -12.01 -2.71 -26.57
N PRO A 163 -12.84 -2.55 -25.54
CA PRO A 163 -14.11 -1.84 -25.66
C PRO A 163 -13.93 -0.42 -26.20
N MET A 164 -14.94 0.09 -26.91
CA MET A 164 -14.88 1.46 -27.46
C MET A 164 -15.49 2.50 -26.50
N ASP A 165 -16.41 2.10 -25.65
CA ASP A 165 -17.14 2.94 -24.68
C ASP A 165 -17.60 2.14 -23.48
N LEU A 166 -18.37 2.75 -22.57
CA LEU A 166 -18.85 2.11 -21.34
C LEU A 166 -19.90 1.03 -21.60
N ASP A 167 -20.76 1.20 -22.61
CA ASP A 167 -21.78 0.20 -22.93
C ASP A 167 -21.13 -1.06 -23.52
N ASP A 168 -20.12 -0.89 -24.38
CA ASP A 168 -19.33 -2.00 -24.89
C ASP A 168 -18.53 -2.70 -23.77
N CYS A 169 -18.03 -1.95 -22.78
CA CYS A 169 -17.42 -2.54 -21.58
C CYS A 169 -18.42 -3.50 -20.87
N CYS A 170 -19.67 -3.09 -20.73
CA CYS A 170 -20.68 -3.93 -20.10
C CYS A 170 -20.93 -5.23 -20.87
N VAL A 171 -21.01 -5.14 -22.21
CA VAL A 171 -21.16 -6.32 -23.07
C VAL A 171 -19.98 -7.27 -22.93
N GLN A 172 -18.75 -6.74 -22.94
CA GLN A 172 -17.54 -7.56 -22.81
C GLN A 172 -17.42 -8.20 -21.42
N LEU A 173 -17.73 -7.47 -20.35
CA LEU A 173 -17.73 -8.01 -19.00
C LEU A 173 -18.80 -9.08 -18.81
N ASP A 174 -19.99 -8.89 -19.39
CA ASP A 174 -21.07 -9.88 -19.34
C ASP A 174 -20.71 -11.21 -20.02
N GLN A 175 -19.89 -11.15 -21.07
CA GLN A 175 -19.34 -12.34 -21.74
C GLN A 175 -18.18 -12.99 -21.00
N LEU A 176 -17.38 -12.19 -20.31
CA LEU A 176 -16.16 -12.63 -19.63
C LEU A 176 -16.47 -13.30 -18.29
N LEU A 177 -17.44 -12.76 -17.54
CA LEU A 177 -17.75 -13.18 -16.18
C LEU A 177 -18.72 -14.35 -16.16
N SER A 178 -18.50 -15.27 -15.21
CA SER A 178 -19.45 -16.37 -14.95
C SER A 178 -20.76 -15.83 -14.35
N GLU A 179 -21.83 -16.61 -14.44
CA GLU A 179 -23.09 -16.25 -13.78
C GLU A 179 -22.93 -16.11 -12.26
N GLU A 180 -22.05 -16.91 -11.64
CA GLU A 180 -21.75 -16.82 -10.21
C GLU A 180 -21.08 -15.49 -9.87
N ASP A 181 -20.11 -15.02 -10.67
CA ASP A 181 -19.45 -13.71 -10.49
C ASP A 181 -20.46 -12.56 -10.65
N LYS A 182 -21.37 -12.67 -11.64
CA LYS A 182 -22.41 -11.66 -11.88
C LYS A 182 -23.37 -11.55 -10.71
N GLU A 183 -23.84 -12.68 -10.20
CA GLU A 183 -24.72 -12.71 -9.02
C GLU A 183 -24.01 -12.20 -7.76
N PHE A 184 -22.72 -12.52 -7.58
CA PHE A 184 -21.91 -11.93 -6.52
C PHE A 184 -21.87 -10.40 -6.64
N ILE A 185 -21.57 -9.87 -7.84
CA ILE A 185 -21.50 -8.42 -8.07
C ILE A 185 -22.86 -7.76 -7.82
N LYS A 186 -23.97 -8.33 -8.28
CA LYS A 186 -25.33 -7.82 -8.03
C LYS A 186 -25.68 -7.76 -6.54
N GLY A 187 -25.19 -8.74 -5.77
CA GLY A 187 -25.45 -8.83 -4.33
C GLY A 187 -24.66 -7.85 -3.48
N LEU A 188 -23.65 -7.17 -4.01
CA LEU A 188 -22.86 -6.19 -3.27
C LEU A 188 -23.65 -4.89 -3.04
N PRO A 189 -23.50 -4.24 -1.86
CA PRO A 189 -23.89 -2.84 -1.72
C PRO A 189 -23.11 -1.96 -2.70
N LYS A 190 -23.75 -0.97 -3.31
CA LYS A 190 -23.12 -0.12 -4.33
C LYS A 190 -21.84 0.57 -3.80
N GLU A 191 -21.84 1.00 -2.56
CA GLU A 191 -20.71 1.64 -1.88
C GLU A 191 -19.51 0.72 -1.64
N ASP A 192 -19.71 -0.60 -1.73
CA ASP A 192 -18.66 -1.59 -1.47
C ASP A 192 -18.05 -2.19 -2.74
N ILE A 193 -18.60 -1.87 -3.93
CA ILE A 193 -18.15 -2.43 -5.21
C ILE A 193 -16.66 -2.28 -5.40
N LEU A 194 -16.14 -1.07 -5.21
CA LEU A 194 -14.73 -0.78 -5.44
C LEU A 194 -13.83 -1.47 -4.41
N LYS A 195 -14.30 -1.66 -3.18
CA LYS A 195 -13.54 -2.41 -2.16
C LYS A 195 -13.30 -3.86 -2.58
N HIS A 196 -14.31 -4.48 -3.21
CA HIS A 196 -14.25 -5.89 -3.62
C HIS A 196 -13.62 -6.10 -5.00
N LEU A 197 -13.84 -5.19 -5.94
CA LEU A 197 -13.48 -5.41 -7.34
C LEU A 197 -12.22 -4.67 -7.80
N HIS A 198 -11.75 -3.64 -7.09
CA HIS A 198 -10.63 -2.78 -7.52
C HIS A 198 -9.34 -3.55 -7.80
N PHE A 199 -8.91 -4.43 -6.88
CA PHE A 199 -7.68 -5.21 -7.01
C PHE A 199 -7.82 -6.49 -7.84
N GLY A 200 -9.04 -6.99 -8.03
CA GLY A 200 -9.34 -8.13 -8.89
C GLY A 200 -9.69 -7.70 -10.31
N LEU A 201 -10.98 -7.55 -10.57
CA LEU A 201 -11.51 -7.20 -11.88
C LEU A 201 -11.03 -5.84 -12.39
N GLY A 202 -10.93 -4.83 -11.50
CA GLY A 202 -10.41 -3.51 -11.86
C GLY A 202 -8.96 -3.55 -12.35
N MET A 203 -8.10 -4.32 -11.68
CA MET A 203 -6.71 -4.52 -12.11
C MET A 203 -6.65 -5.28 -13.45
N TRP A 204 -7.48 -6.29 -13.64
CA TRP A 204 -7.58 -7.01 -14.91
C TRP A 204 -7.98 -6.06 -16.07
N ILE A 205 -9.00 -5.23 -15.87
CA ILE A 205 -9.46 -4.22 -16.83
C ILE A 205 -8.30 -3.29 -17.21
N ARG A 206 -7.61 -2.72 -16.23
CA ARG A 206 -6.50 -1.78 -16.48
C ARG A 206 -5.40 -2.40 -17.33
N ASN A 207 -5.05 -3.63 -17.05
CA ASN A 207 -3.93 -4.32 -17.70
C ASN A 207 -4.30 -4.85 -19.09
N ASN A 208 -5.52 -5.40 -19.24
CA ASN A 208 -5.91 -6.08 -20.48
C ASN A 208 -6.59 -5.15 -21.49
N TRP A 209 -7.26 -4.08 -21.03
CA TRP A 209 -7.89 -3.11 -21.93
C TRP A 209 -7.01 -1.88 -22.21
N GLY A 210 -5.74 -1.95 -21.84
CA GLY A 210 -4.73 -0.97 -22.21
C GLY A 210 -4.93 0.43 -21.64
N LEU A 211 -5.53 0.55 -20.43
CA LEU A 211 -5.77 1.84 -19.78
C LEU A 211 -4.46 2.54 -19.35
N TRP A 212 -3.37 1.80 -19.21
CA TRP A 212 -2.02 2.35 -19.01
C TRP A 212 -1.32 2.75 -20.30
N GLY A 213 -1.78 2.24 -21.44
CA GLY A 213 -1.04 2.25 -22.71
C GLY A 213 -1.66 3.08 -23.84
N GLY A 214 -2.64 3.91 -23.59
CA GLY A 214 -3.23 4.76 -24.61
C GLY A 214 -4.20 4.04 -25.54
N SER A 215 -4.93 3.03 -25.07
CA SER A 215 -5.96 2.35 -25.85
C SER A 215 -7.09 3.28 -26.26
N ARG A 216 -7.96 2.82 -27.21
CA ARG A 216 -9.15 3.58 -27.59
C ARG A 216 -10.09 3.83 -26.42
N LEU A 217 -10.21 2.86 -25.50
CA LEU A 217 -11.02 2.98 -24.29
C LEU A 217 -10.41 4.02 -23.32
N GLN A 218 -9.10 3.96 -23.11
CA GLN A 218 -8.41 4.99 -22.30
C GLN A 218 -8.65 6.38 -22.86
N LYS A 219 -8.54 6.55 -24.18
CA LYS A 219 -8.80 7.83 -24.84
C LYS A 219 -10.25 8.29 -24.66
N TYR A 220 -11.22 7.37 -24.74
CA TYR A 220 -12.64 7.67 -24.50
C TYR A 220 -12.89 8.15 -23.07
N LEU A 221 -12.25 7.51 -22.08
CA LEU A 221 -12.45 7.81 -20.65
C LEU A 221 -11.62 9.00 -20.16
N PHE A 222 -10.66 9.48 -20.94
CA PHE A 222 -9.69 10.49 -20.49
C PHE A 222 -10.34 11.80 -20.05
N ASP A 223 -11.44 12.20 -20.69
CA ASP A 223 -12.18 13.42 -20.34
C ASP A 223 -12.98 13.26 -19.02
N ILE A 224 -13.17 12.03 -18.54
CA ILE A 224 -13.91 11.73 -17.31
C ILE A 224 -12.93 11.47 -16.15
N SER A 225 -11.83 10.77 -16.43
CA SER A 225 -10.75 10.49 -15.47
C SER A 225 -9.43 10.36 -16.21
N ASP A 226 -8.40 11.02 -15.72
CA ASP A 226 -7.04 11.01 -16.29
C ASP A 226 -6.16 9.86 -15.76
N HIS A 227 -6.65 9.11 -14.77
CA HIS A 227 -5.91 8.01 -14.12
C HIS A 227 -6.59 6.67 -14.36
N PRO A 228 -5.84 5.61 -14.75
CA PRO A 228 -6.38 4.27 -15.01
C PRO A 228 -7.18 3.65 -13.87
N ASP A 229 -6.82 3.93 -12.60
CA ASP A 229 -7.60 3.47 -11.45
C ASP A 229 -9.01 4.10 -11.43
N GLY A 230 -9.09 5.41 -11.67
CA GLY A 230 -10.37 6.11 -11.80
C GLY A 230 -11.18 5.61 -12.99
N MET A 231 -10.53 5.39 -14.15
CA MET A 231 -11.19 4.82 -15.33
C MET A 231 -11.79 3.45 -15.05
N SER A 232 -11.02 2.54 -14.40
CA SER A 232 -11.53 1.21 -14.04
C SER A 232 -12.65 1.26 -13.00
N SER A 233 -12.61 2.22 -12.09
CA SER A 233 -13.69 2.44 -11.11
C SER A 233 -14.99 2.84 -11.80
N ILE A 234 -14.93 3.78 -12.76
CA ILE A 234 -16.08 4.22 -13.56
C ILE A 234 -16.68 3.04 -14.34
N ILE A 235 -15.84 2.19 -14.94
CA ILE A 235 -16.30 1.00 -15.68
C ILE A 235 -17.02 0.03 -14.73
N LEU A 236 -16.46 -0.22 -13.55
CA LEU A 236 -17.04 -1.15 -12.56
C LEU A 236 -18.38 -0.65 -12.03
N GLU A 237 -18.48 0.64 -11.71
CA GLU A 237 -19.75 1.26 -11.26
C GLU A 237 -20.82 1.23 -12.36
N HIS A 238 -20.42 1.53 -13.60
CA HIS A 238 -21.32 1.49 -14.74
C HIS A 238 -21.81 0.06 -15.01
N TYR A 239 -20.93 -0.93 -14.95
CA TYR A 239 -21.29 -2.33 -15.11
C TYR A 239 -22.24 -2.84 -14.01
N TYR A 240 -22.02 -2.44 -12.77
CA TYR A 240 -22.94 -2.74 -11.67
C TYR A 240 -24.34 -2.18 -11.93
N ASP A 241 -24.43 -0.91 -12.31
CA ASP A 241 -25.71 -0.28 -12.63
C ASP A 241 -26.39 -0.96 -13.82
N TRP A 242 -25.62 -1.39 -14.82
CA TRP A 242 -26.11 -2.11 -16.00
C TRP A 242 -26.65 -3.51 -15.62
N LEU A 243 -25.93 -4.26 -14.80
CA LEU A 243 -26.36 -5.58 -14.29
C LEU A 243 -27.67 -5.51 -13.49
N ASN A 244 -27.85 -4.47 -12.70
CA ASN A 244 -29.04 -4.30 -11.85
C ASN A 244 -30.26 -3.71 -12.59
N LYS A 245 -30.08 -3.28 -13.85
CA LYS A 245 -31.19 -2.84 -14.74
C LYS A 245 -31.69 -3.95 -15.64
N LYS A 246 -30.95 -5.04 -15.76
CA LYS A 246 -31.31 -6.22 -16.55
C LYS A 246 -32.27 -7.10 -15.77
#